data_923aa5782de50e52936457bf983622fd
#
_entry.id   923aa5782de50e52936457bf983622fd
#
_cell.length_a   1.000
_cell.length_b   1.000
_cell.length_c   1.000
_cell.angle_alpha   90.00
_cell.angle_beta   90.00
_cell.angle_gamma   90.00
#
_symmetry.space_group_name_H-M   'P 1'
#
loop_
_entity.id
_entity.type
_entity.pdbx_description
1 polymer ?
#
loop_
_entity_poly.entity_id
_entity_poly.type
_entity_poly.pdbx_seq_one_letter_code
_entity_poly.pdbx_strand_id
1 'polypeptide(L)'
;NYTPSVVFHPGETLADKLEEMGMGVKEFAVRTSKPEKTIIAVIKGDSAITSDMSVAFETVTKIPAHFWMNKQRAYDEYIARQKRELLIQNSAEWAMLFPIADMVKKGWLAPCKTVREKVFQLFSFFGVSTSRAWEDYYFNQQLKVAFRISLAKTKEPYAISAWLRQGELQAANLEQDVVYSEKSLKELIPQMKTLIATHPQDFAIRLQTLCLQAGIK
;
A
#
# COMPACT_ATOMS: atom_id res chain seq x y z
N ASN A 1 0.78 22.92 9.47
CA ASN A 1 2.08 22.24 9.60
C ASN A 1 2.98 22.67 8.43
N TYR A 2 4.10 23.32 8.74
CA TYR A 2 5.11 23.67 7.76
C TYR A 2 5.83 22.39 7.32
N THR A 3 5.79 22.07 6.02
CA THR A 3 6.56 20.98 5.43
C THR A 3 7.67 21.61 4.59
N PRO A 4 8.95 21.44 4.92
CA PRO A 4 10.04 22.00 4.14
C PRO A 4 10.00 21.46 2.71
N SER A 5 10.26 22.32 1.74
CA SER A 5 10.32 21.94 0.31
C SER A 5 11.55 21.09 -0.02
N VAL A 6 12.59 21.19 0.77
CA VAL A 6 13.85 20.43 0.64
C VAL A 6 14.28 19.95 2.02
N VAL A 7 14.65 18.68 2.13
CA VAL A 7 15.20 18.09 3.35
C VAL A 7 16.56 17.51 2.99
N PHE A 8 17.59 18.01 3.65
CA PHE A 8 18.97 17.58 3.44
C PHE A 8 19.29 16.30 4.21
N HIS A 9 20.14 15.45 3.64
CA HIS A 9 20.61 14.25 4.31
C HIS A 9 21.38 14.63 5.59
N PRO A 10 21.21 13.89 6.72
CA PRO A 10 21.92 14.20 7.96
C PRO A 10 23.45 14.13 7.83
N GLY A 11 23.97 13.46 6.83
CA GLY A 11 25.40 13.43 6.47
C GLY A 11 25.98 14.80 6.14
N GLU A 12 25.21 15.71 5.54
CA GLU A 12 25.64 17.09 5.28
C GLU A 12 25.88 17.82 6.61
N THR A 13 24.94 17.69 7.56
CA THR A 13 25.10 18.27 8.90
C THR A 13 26.30 17.66 9.64
N LEU A 14 26.60 16.37 9.42
CA LEU A 14 27.79 15.75 9.98
C LEU A 14 29.06 16.34 9.35
N ALA A 15 29.10 16.54 8.04
CA ALA A 15 30.21 17.16 7.36
C ALA A 15 30.51 18.57 7.89
N ASP A 16 29.46 19.42 7.97
CA ASP A 16 29.55 20.78 8.51
C ASP A 16 30.07 20.78 9.97
N LYS A 17 29.60 19.83 10.78
CA LYS A 17 30.04 19.74 12.18
C LYS A 17 31.49 19.28 12.32
N LEU A 18 31.94 18.39 11.47
CA LEU A 18 33.34 17.95 11.44
C LEU A 18 34.26 19.09 10.98
N GLU A 19 33.83 19.89 10.01
CA GLU A 19 34.56 21.09 9.56
C GLU A 19 34.65 22.11 10.68
N GLU A 20 33.53 22.43 11.38
CA GLU A 20 33.49 23.32 12.55
C GLU A 20 34.50 22.86 13.66
N MET A 21 34.60 21.56 13.87
CA MET A 21 35.48 20.95 14.87
C MET A 21 36.93 20.82 14.39
N GLY A 22 37.24 21.13 13.13
CA GLY A 22 38.57 20.90 12.54
C GLY A 22 38.95 19.41 12.54
N MET A 23 37.97 18.50 12.49
CA MET A 23 38.18 17.06 12.65
C MET A 23 38.05 16.34 11.29
N GLY A 24 39.07 15.61 10.92
CA GLY A 24 39.03 14.78 9.71
C GLY A 24 38.14 13.53 9.89
N VAL A 25 37.61 13.03 8.77
CA VAL A 25 36.72 11.83 8.72
C VAL A 25 37.38 10.61 9.36
N LYS A 26 38.67 10.40 9.11
CA LYS A 26 39.45 9.28 9.69
C LYS A 26 39.53 9.37 11.21
N GLU A 27 39.78 10.56 11.74
CA GLU A 27 39.83 10.80 13.18
C GLU A 27 38.45 10.57 13.82
N PHE A 28 37.39 11.09 13.21
CA PHE A 28 36.02 10.87 13.69
C PHE A 28 35.64 9.38 13.68
N ALA A 29 36.00 8.64 12.64
CA ALA A 29 35.79 7.21 12.54
C ALA A 29 36.46 6.44 13.71
N VAL A 30 37.70 6.79 14.01
CA VAL A 30 38.44 6.21 15.15
C VAL A 30 37.73 6.57 16.47
N ARG A 31 37.39 7.83 16.70
CA ARG A 31 36.76 8.32 17.96
C ARG A 31 35.36 7.71 18.19
N THR A 32 34.64 7.39 17.11
CA THR A 32 33.31 6.78 17.19
C THR A 32 33.33 5.25 17.11
N SER A 33 34.50 4.64 16.96
CA SER A 33 34.68 3.20 16.74
C SER A 33 33.84 2.68 15.55
N LYS A 34 33.74 3.50 14.49
CA LYS A 34 33.05 3.14 13.25
C LYS A 34 34.03 3.04 12.08
N PRO A 35 33.79 2.15 11.11
CA PRO A 35 34.63 2.08 9.92
C PRO A 35 34.63 3.41 9.17
N GLU A 36 35.80 3.88 8.73
CA GLU A 36 35.94 5.12 7.95
C GLU A 36 35.05 5.11 6.71
N LYS A 37 35.00 3.97 6.00
CA LYS A 37 34.13 3.77 4.83
C LYS A 37 32.66 4.05 5.15
N THR A 38 32.17 3.66 6.33
CA THR A 38 30.80 3.89 6.76
C THR A 38 30.56 5.38 7.01
N ILE A 39 31.49 6.08 7.65
CA ILE A 39 31.36 7.53 7.88
C ILE A 39 31.36 8.30 6.54
N ILE A 40 32.22 7.91 5.60
CA ILE A 40 32.25 8.49 4.25
C ILE A 40 30.90 8.27 3.55
N ALA A 41 30.33 7.06 3.62
CA ALA A 41 29.03 6.76 3.01
C ALA A 41 27.90 7.59 3.63
N VAL A 42 27.92 7.82 4.94
CA VAL A 42 26.95 8.72 5.62
C VAL A 42 27.09 10.15 5.13
N ILE A 43 28.32 10.69 5.09
CA ILE A 43 28.59 12.06 4.64
C ILE A 43 28.12 12.28 3.20
N LYS A 44 28.31 11.28 2.33
CA LYS A 44 27.86 11.32 0.92
C LYS A 44 26.34 11.11 0.75
N GLY A 45 25.63 10.74 1.80
CA GLY A 45 24.20 10.42 1.70
C GLY A 45 23.91 9.00 1.17
N ASP A 46 24.92 8.16 1.00
CA ASP A 46 24.80 6.79 0.51
C ASP A 46 24.36 5.80 1.60
N SER A 47 24.45 6.19 2.88
CA SER A 47 24.10 5.36 4.03
C SER A 47 23.40 6.17 5.11
N ALA A 48 22.38 5.57 5.72
CA ALA A 48 21.64 6.16 6.84
C ALA A 48 22.45 6.17 8.13
N ILE A 49 22.15 7.12 9.02
CA ILE A 49 22.63 7.11 10.41
C ILE A 49 21.76 6.12 11.21
N THR A 50 22.38 5.09 11.78
CA THR A 50 21.70 4.14 12.67
C THR A 50 21.63 4.65 14.10
N SER A 51 20.74 4.05 14.93
CA SER A 51 20.65 4.40 16.36
C SER A 51 21.97 4.23 17.10
N ASP A 52 22.72 3.18 16.80
CA ASP A 52 24.04 2.94 17.37
C ASP A 52 25.07 4.02 16.96
N MET A 53 25.01 4.44 15.68
CA MET A 53 25.85 5.55 15.20
C MET A 53 25.46 6.88 15.85
N SER A 54 24.16 7.14 16.04
CA SER A 54 23.70 8.40 16.63
C SER A 54 24.21 8.59 18.06
N VAL A 55 24.25 7.52 18.86
CA VAL A 55 24.82 7.54 20.23
C VAL A 55 26.34 7.77 20.22
N ALA A 56 27.06 7.11 19.29
CA ALA A 56 28.49 7.34 19.12
C ALA A 56 28.79 8.78 18.66
N PHE A 57 27.99 9.32 17.75
CA PHE A 57 28.12 10.71 17.27
C PHE A 57 27.86 11.72 18.37
N GLU A 58 26.85 11.51 19.22
CA GLU A 58 26.57 12.35 20.39
C GLU A 58 27.81 12.49 21.30
N THR A 59 28.46 11.37 21.54
CA THR A 59 29.65 11.37 22.42
C THR A 59 30.76 12.28 21.89
N VAL A 60 30.97 12.30 20.56
CA VAL A 60 32.06 13.05 19.94
C VAL A 60 31.64 14.48 19.57
N THR A 61 30.46 14.64 18.93
CA THR A 61 30.01 15.94 18.42
C THR A 61 29.30 16.80 19.45
N LYS A 62 28.91 16.24 20.61
CA LYS A 62 28.03 16.85 21.62
C LYS A 62 26.63 17.22 21.11
N ILE A 63 26.25 16.74 19.91
CA ILE A 63 24.89 16.87 19.38
C ILE A 63 24.09 15.65 19.81
N PRO A 64 22.93 15.81 20.48
CA PRO A 64 22.17 14.70 21.04
C PRO A 64 21.79 13.63 20.00
N ALA A 65 21.81 12.34 20.39
CA ALA A 65 21.49 11.22 19.51
C ALA A 65 20.11 11.35 18.84
N HIS A 66 19.11 11.85 19.58
CA HIS A 66 17.77 12.08 19.06
C HIS A 66 17.73 13.12 17.92
N PHE A 67 18.63 14.09 17.91
CA PHE A 67 18.73 15.06 16.81
C PHE A 67 19.11 14.36 15.49
N TRP A 68 20.13 13.49 15.53
CA TRP A 68 20.57 12.71 14.38
C TRP A 68 19.46 11.79 13.85
N MET A 69 18.79 11.10 14.78
CA MET A 69 17.68 10.21 14.43
C MET A 69 16.47 10.96 13.86
N ASN A 70 16.13 12.12 14.41
CA ASN A 70 15.04 12.95 13.89
C ASN A 70 15.34 13.48 12.48
N LYS A 71 16.60 13.90 12.23
CA LYS A 71 17.01 14.31 10.89
C LYS A 71 16.96 13.16 9.89
N GLN A 72 17.47 11.97 10.27
CA GLN A 72 17.40 10.79 9.41
C GLN A 72 15.96 10.43 9.08
N ARG A 73 15.08 10.36 10.08
CA ARG A 73 13.66 10.06 9.87
C ARG A 73 12.99 11.07 8.94
N ALA A 74 13.26 12.36 9.13
CA ALA A 74 12.68 13.39 8.28
C ALA A 74 13.14 13.26 6.82
N TYR A 75 14.40 12.93 6.60
CA TYR A 75 14.96 12.66 5.27
C TYR A 75 14.34 11.41 4.64
N ASP A 76 14.27 10.31 5.37
CA ASP A 76 13.70 9.05 4.88
C ASP A 76 12.22 9.23 4.52
N GLU A 77 11.45 9.96 5.34
CA GLU A 77 10.06 10.28 5.05
C GLU A 77 9.93 11.16 3.78
N TYR A 78 10.80 12.15 3.61
CA TYR A 78 10.82 13.00 2.42
C TYR A 78 11.08 12.16 1.15
N ILE A 79 12.10 11.31 1.17
CA ILE A 79 12.42 10.42 0.03
C ILE A 79 11.28 9.44 -0.25
N ALA A 80 10.67 8.86 0.79
CA ALA A 80 9.53 7.96 0.63
C ALA A 80 8.31 8.68 -0.01
N ARG A 81 8.04 9.93 0.37
CA ARG A 81 6.99 10.76 -0.24
C ARG A 81 7.28 11.07 -1.70
N GLN A 82 8.54 11.41 -2.05
CA GLN A 82 8.95 11.65 -3.44
C GLN A 82 8.75 10.39 -4.30
N LYS A 83 9.19 9.25 -3.82
CA LYS A 83 8.98 7.96 -4.50
C LYS A 83 7.50 7.65 -4.68
N ARG A 84 6.68 7.92 -3.66
CA ARG A 84 5.22 7.72 -3.72
C ARG A 84 4.57 8.62 -4.76
N GLU A 85 4.98 9.88 -4.85
CA GLU A 85 4.45 10.82 -5.84
C GLU A 85 4.77 10.36 -7.27
N LEU A 86 6.00 9.91 -7.51
CA LEU A 86 6.40 9.35 -8.80
C LEU A 86 5.59 8.10 -9.17
N LEU A 87 5.34 7.21 -8.20
CA LEU A 87 4.49 6.03 -8.41
C LEU A 87 3.07 6.41 -8.79
N ILE A 88 2.51 7.45 -8.16
CA ILE A 88 1.17 7.96 -8.49
C ILE A 88 1.14 8.51 -9.91
N GLN A 89 2.14 9.31 -10.30
CA GLN A 89 2.25 9.84 -11.66
C GLN A 89 2.34 8.72 -12.70
N ASN A 90 3.20 7.72 -12.46
CA ASN A 90 3.38 6.58 -13.36
C ASN A 90 2.13 5.65 -13.43
N SER A 91 1.23 5.76 -12.47
CA SER A 91 -0.01 4.97 -12.44
C SER A 91 -1.22 5.72 -13.02
N ALA A 92 -1.02 6.92 -13.58
CA ALA A 92 -2.09 7.75 -14.11
C ALA A 92 -2.85 7.06 -15.25
N GLU A 93 -2.15 6.50 -16.23
CA GLU A 93 -2.74 5.79 -17.37
C GLU A 93 -3.53 4.56 -16.90
N TRP A 94 -2.97 3.76 -16.00
CA TRP A 94 -3.66 2.62 -15.40
C TRP A 94 -4.97 3.03 -14.72
N ALA A 95 -4.99 4.13 -13.99
CA ALA A 95 -6.21 4.59 -13.32
C ALA A 95 -7.31 4.99 -14.29
N MET A 96 -6.97 5.46 -15.48
CA MET A 96 -7.96 5.86 -16.50
C MET A 96 -8.65 4.67 -17.20
N LEU A 97 -8.16 3.46 -16.99
CA LEU A 97 -8.76 2.23 -17.52
C LEU A 97 -9.98 1.76 -16.70
N PHE A 98 -10.16 2.29 -15.49
CA PHE A 98 -11.28 1.93 -14.62
C PHE A 98 -12.51 2.80 -14.87
N PRO A 99 -13.73 2.28 -14.70
CA PRO A 99 -14.98 3.03 -14.82
C PRO A 99 -15.23 3.87 -13.56
N ILE A 100 -14.32 4.83 -13.27
CA ILE A 100 -14.30 5.61 -12.01
C ILE A 100 -15.62 6.36 -11.80
N ALA A 101 -16.21 6.92 -12.86
CA ALA A 101 -17.48 7.64 -12.75
C ALA A 101 -18.61 6.74 -12.22
N ASP A 102 -18.69 5.51 -12.72
CA ASP A 102 -19.67 4.52 -12.27
C ASP A 102 -19.37 4.02 -10.86
N MET A 103 -18.09 3.86 -10.50
CA MET A 103 -17.68 3.47 -9.15
C MET A 103 -18.06 4.57 -8.12
N VAL A 104 -17.86 5.84 -8.47
CA VAL A 104 -18.31 6.98 -7.64
C VAL A 104 -19.82 7.03 -7.53
N LYS A 105 -20.55 6.87 -8.66
CA LYS A 105 -22.01 6.86 -8.66
C LYS A 105 -22.61 5.74 -7.80
N LYS A 106 -21.93 4.58 -7.74
CA LYS A 106 -22.31 3.45 -6.88
C LYS A 106 -21.84 3.58 -5.44
N GLY A 107 -21.15 4.66 -5.08
CA GLY A 107 -20.60 4.88 -3.73
C GLY A 107 -19.41 4.00 -3.36
N TRP A 108 -18.74 3.38 -4.35
CA TRP A 108 -17.55 2.56 -4.10
C TRP A 108 -16.30 3.41 -3.89
N LEU A 109 -16.24 4.57 -4.54
CA LEU A 109 -15.19 5.56 -4.38
C LEU A 109 -15.79 6.91 -4.00
N ALA A 110 -15.01 7.72 -3.29
CA ALA A 110 -15.36 9.13 -3.09
C ALA A 110 -15.16 9.93 -4.40
N PRO A 111 -15.86 11.08 -4.58
CA PRO A 111 -15.65 11.93 -5.74
C PRO A 111 -14.19 12.33 -5.89
N CYS A 112 -13.62 12.16 -7.10
CA CYS A 112 -12.23 12.46 -7.43
C CYS A 112 -12.16 13.58 -8.46
N LYS A 113 -11.43 14.65 -8.16
CA LYS A 113 -11.25 15.81 -9.06
C LYS A 113 -9.96 15.69 -9.88
N THR A 114 -8.92 15.14 -9.30
CA THR A 114 -7.59 15.04 -9.90
C THR A 114 -7.21 13.60 -10.23
N VAL A 115 -6.28 13.43 -11.16
CA VAL A 115 -5.73 12.09 -11.50
C VAL A 115 -5.05 11.47 -10.28
N ARG A 116 -4.36 12.27 -9.48
CA ARG A 116 -3.74 11.84 -8.24
C ARG A 116 -4.74 11.23 -7.27
N GLU A 117 -5.88 11.90 -7.06
CA GLU A 117 -6.97 11.39 -6.21
C GLU A 117 -7.53 10.07 -6.75
N LYS A 118 -7.73 9.96 -8.07
CA LYS A 118 -8.19 8.72 -8.72
C LYS A 118 -7.26 7.55 -8.45
N VAL A 119 -5.96 7.73 -8.68
CA VAL A 119 -4.94 6.70 -8.40
C VAL A 119 -4.94 6.31 -6.92
N PHE A 120 -4.93 7.30 -6.03
CA PHE A 120 -4.92 7.05 -4.59
C PHE A 120 -6.15 6.26 -4.13
N GLN A 121 -7.32 6.64 -4.60
CA GLN A 121 -8.57 5.95 -4.27
C GLN A 121 -8.61 4.52 -4.80
N LEU A 122 -8.13 4.29 -6.03
CA LEU A 122 -8.04 2.94 -6.58
C LEU A 122 -7.05 2.07 -5.81
N PHE A 123 -5.89 2.61 -5.41
CA PHE A 123 -4.95 1.88 -4.57
C PHE A 123 -5.57 1.49 -3.23
N SER A 124 -6.29 2.41 -2.59
CA SER A 124 -6.98 2.16 -1.33
C SER A 124 -8.12 1.14 -1.50
N PHE A 125 -8.93 1.29 -2.54
CA PHE A 125 -10.05 0.40 -2.84
C PHE A 125 -9.59 -1.04 -3.08
N PHE A 126 -8.55 -1.23 -3.89
CA PHE A 126 -8.00 -2.55 -4.18
C PHE A 126 -7.06 -3.08 -3.08
N GLY A 127 -6.64 -2.26 -2.13
CA GLY A 127 -5.67 -2.64 -1.10
C GLY A 127 -4.28 -2.92 -1.68
N VAL A 128 -3.86 -2.18 -2.71
CA VAL A 128 -2.56 -2.34 -3.38
C VAL A 128 -1.72 -1.07 -3.26
N SER A 129 -0.40 -1.22 -3.32
CA SER A 129 0.54 -0.09 -3.22
C SER A 129 0.99 0.46 -4.58
N THR A 130 0.81 -0.31 -5.67
CA THR A 130 1.22 0.05 -7.03
C THR A 130 0.25 -0.54 -8.06
N SER A 131 0.21 0.04 -9.29
CA SER A 131 -0.52 -0.53 -10.42
C SER A 131 -0.01 -1.94 -10.79
N ARG A 132 1.31 -2.15 -10.71
CA ARG A 132 1.90 -3.47 -10.96
C ARG A 132 1.43 -4.52 -9.93
N ALA A 133 1.36 -4.17 -8.65
CA ALA A 133 0.82 -5.07 -7.64
C ALA A 133 -0.63 -5.47 -7.91
N TRP A 134 -1.43 -4.53 -8.47
CA TRP A 134 -2.78 -4.84 -8.92
C TRP A 134 -2.77 -5.83 -10.11
N GLU A 135 -1.91 -5.63 -11.11
CA GLU A 135 -1.76 -6.54 -12.25
C GLU A 135 -1.37 -7.94 -11.79
N ASP A 136 -0.34 -8.04 -10.94
CA ASP A 136 0.14 -9.32 -10.43
C ASP A 136 -0.94 -10.06 -9.65
N TYR A 137 -1.71 -9.36 -8.81
CA TYR A 137 -2.75 -9.95 -7.98
C TYR A 137 -4.01 -10.31 -8.76
N TYR A 138 -4.58 -9.36 -9.51
CA TYR A 138 -5.86 -9.55 -10.19
C TYR A 138 -5.73 -10.20 -11.56
N PHE A 139 -4.68 -9.93 -12.34
CA PHE A 139 -4.47 -10.56 -13.65
C PHE A 139 -3.78 -11.91 -13.56
N ASN A 140 -2.78 -12.06 -12.71
CA ASN A 140 -1.90 -13.22 -12.74
C ASN A 140 -2.27 -14.30 -11.72
N GLN A 141 -2.81 -13.96 -10.55
CA GLN A 141 -2.96 -14.94 -9.46
C GLN A 141 -4.40 -15.24 -9.03
N GLN A 142 -5.21 -14.26 -8.65
CA GLN A 142 -6.47 -14.57 -7.96
C GLN A 142 -7.66 -14.91 -8.85
N LEU A 143 -7.83 -14.26 -9.98
CA LEU A 143 -9.01 -14.47 -10.82
C LEU A 143 -8.99 -15.78 -11.59
N LYS A 144 -7.81 -16.37 -11.79
CA LYS A 144 -7.70 -17.72 -12.38
C LYS A 144 -8.22 -18.81 -11.45
N VAL A 145 -8.06 -18.63 -10.14
CA VAL A 145 -8.38 -19.69 -9.15
C VAL A 145 -9.81 -19.57 -8.64
N ALA A 146 -10.28 -18.39 -8.29
CA ALA A 146 -11.59 -18.21 -7.64
C ALA A 146 -12.77 -18.29 -8.61
N PHE A 147 -12.63 -17.80 -9.84
CA PHE A 147 -13.78 -17.64 -10.75
C PHE A 147 -13.67 -18.42 -12.07
N ARG A 148 -12.58 -19.15 -12.32
CA ARG A 148 -12.28 -19.75 -13.63
C ARG A 148 -12.34 -18.77 -14.81
N ILE A 149 -12.31 -17.47 -14.51
CA ILE A 149 -12.33 -16.38 -15.47
C ILE A 149 -10.93 -15.80 -15.53
N SER A 150 -10.32 -15.80 -16.72
CA SER A 150 -9.09 -15.05 -16.96
C SER A 150 -9.46 -13.62 -17.31
N LEU A 151 -9.11 -12.64 -16.50
CA LEU A 151 -9.32 -11.22 -16.82
C LEU A 151 -8.70 -10.84 -18.17
N ALA A 152 -7.57 -11.44 -18.51
CA ALA A 152 -6.91 -11.23 -19.81
C ALA A 152 -7.75 -11.64 -21.02
N LYS A 153 -8.81 -12.46 -20.83
CA LYS A 153 -9.72 -12.91 -21.89
C LYS A 153 -11.05 -12.18 -21.90
N THR A 154 -11.28 -11.25 -20.98
CA THR A 154 -12.53 -10.47 -20.91
C THR A 154 -12.39 -9.16 -21.67
N LYS A 155 -13.52 -8.61 -22.15
CA LYS A 155 -13.54 -7.30 -22.80
C LYS A 155 -13.42 -6.13 -21.79
N GLU A 156 -13.77 -6.37 -20.52
CA GLU A 156 -13.89 -5.34 -19.47
C GLU A 156 -13.14 -5.75 -18.19
N PRO A 157 -11.82 -6.02 -18.25
CA PRO A 157 -11.09 -6.60 -17.11
C PRO A 157 -11.08 -5.67 -15.88
N TYR A 158 -11.00 -4.37 -16.09
CA TYR A 158 -10.94 -3.38 -15.03
C TYR A 158 -12.30 -3.22 -14.31
N ALA A 159 -13.39 -3.23 -15.06
CA ALA A 159 -14.74 -3.18 -14.50
C ALA A 159 -15.07 -4.44 -13.70
N ILE A 160 -14.70 -5.61 -14.22
CA ILE A 160 -14.90 -6.90 -13.55
C ILE A 160 -14.09 -6.98 -12.27
N SER A 161 -12.82 -6.59 -12.29
CA SER A 161 -11.99 -6.57 -11.08
C SER A 161 -12.55 -5.64 -10.00
N ALA A 162 -13.07 -4.48 -10.39
CA ALA A 162 -13.70 -3.55 -9.45
C ALA A 162 -14.96 -4.13 -8.84
N TRP A 163 -15.80 -4.81 -9.65
CA TRP A 163 -17.00 -5.48 -9.16
C TRP A 163 -16.68 -6.62 -8.19
N LEU A 164 -15.68 -7.45 -8.51
CA LEU A 164 -15.23 -8.54 -7.65
C LEU A 164 -14.69 -8.00 -6.32
N ARG A 165 -13.84 -6.95 -6.38
CA ARG A 165 -13.30 -6.33 -5.17
C ARG A 165 -14.40 -5.75 -4.28
N GLN A 166 -15.41 -5.15 -4.87
CA GLN A 166 -16.57 -4.65 -4.12
C GLN A 166 -17.32 -5.80 -3.44
N GLY A 167 -17.48 -6.94 -4.11
CA GLY A 167 -18.05 -8.14 -3.52
C GLY A 167 -17.25 -8.63 -2.30
N GLU A 168 -15.91 -8.68 -2.41
CA GLU A 168 -15.02 -9.01 -1.28
C GLU A 168 -15.21 -8.06 -0.09
N LEU A 169 -15.25 -6.74 -0.35
CA LEU A 169 -15.43 -5.73 0.69
C LEU A 169 -16.81 -5.85 1.35
N GLN A 170 -17.85 -6.11 0.59
CA GLN A 170 -19.19 -6.35 1.13
C GLN A 170 -19.24 -7.63 1.96
N ALA A 171 -18.66 -8.73 1.47
CA ALA A 171 -18.59 -9.99 2.19
C ALA A 171 -17.83 -9.87 3.52
N ALA A 172 -16.74 -9.08 3.53
CA ALA A 172 -15.97 -8.83 4.75
C ALA A 172 -16.78 -8.12 5.84
N ASN A 173 -17.74 -7.29 5.46
CA ASN A 173 -18.62 -6.54 6.37
C ASN A 173 -19.88 -7.32 6.82
N LEU A 174 -20.13 -8.51 6.24
CA LEU A 174 -21.24 -9.35 6.70
C LEU A 174 -20.87 -10.02 8.01
N GLU A 175 -21.69 -9.78 9.04
CA GLU A 175 -21.63 -10.55 10.27
C GLU A 175 -22.08 -11.99 9.98
N GLN A 176 -21.33 -12.96 10.47
CA GLN A 176 -21.60 -14.35 10.26
C GLN A 176 -21.10 -15.20 11.43
N ASP A 177 -22.08 -15.85 12.11
CA ASP A 177 -21.81 -16.74 13.24
C ASP A 177 -21.66 -18.21 12.78
N VAL A 178 -22.05 -18.53 11.54
CA VAL A 178 -22.06 -19.88 11.02
C VAL A 178 -20.71 -20.22 10.35
N VAL A 179 -20.06 -21.26 10.84
CA VAL A 179 -18.82 -21.77 10.21
C VAL A 179 -19.19 -22.50 8.91
N TYR A 180 -18.36 -22.33 7.88
CA TYR A 180 -18.55 -23.02 6.60
C TYR A 180 -18.71 -24.52 6.74
N SER A 181 -19.75 -25.07 6.11
CA SER A 181 -20.04 -26.49 6.07
C SER A 181 -20.34 -26.95 4.66
N GLU A 182 -19.47 -27.78 4.09
CA GLU A 182 -19.69 -28.39 2.78
C GLU A 182 -20.97 -29.24 2.74
N LYS A 183 -21.29 -29.93 3.83
CA LYS A 183 -22.52 -30.71 3.94
C LYS A 183 -23.76 -29.83 3.84
N SER A 184 -23.80 -28.74 4.64
CA SER A 184 -24.92 -27.78 4.61
C SER A 184 -25.05 -27.15 3.23
N LEU A 185 -23.94 -26.80 2.58
CA LEU A 185 -23.97 -26.27 1.23
C LEU A 185 -24.59 -27.28 0.23
N LYS A 186 -24.17 -28.55 0.27
CA LYS A 186 -24.73 -29.60 -0.62
C LYS A 186 -26.22 -29.77 -0.41
N GLU A 187 -26.72 -29.67 0.82
CA GLU A 187 -28.16 -29.76 1.14
C GLU A 187 -28.96 -28.55 0.62
N LEU A 188 -28.33 -27.37 0.53
CA LEU A 188 -28.96 -26.14 0.06
C LEU A 188 -28.90 -25.96 -1.47
N ILE A 189 -28.01 -26.68 -2.19
CA ILE A 189 -27.89 -26.58 -3.65
C ILE A 189 -29.22 -26.77 -4.40
N PRO A 190 -30.10 -27.73 -4.09
CA PRO A 190 -31.38 -27.86 -4.76
C PRO A 190 -32.26 -26.62 -4.63
N GLN A 191 -32.29 -26.00 -3.44
CA GLN A 191 -33.05 -24.77 -3.22
C GLN A 191 -32.47 -23.61 -4.02
N MET A 192 -31.12 -23.48 -4.04
CA MET A 192 -30.44 -22.47 -4.87
C MET A 192 -30.76 -22.65 -6.37
N LYS A 193 -30.76 -23.90 -6.87
CA LYS A 193 -31.14 -24.17 -8.26
C LYS A 193 -32.58 -23.74 -8.57
N THR A 194 -33.52 -24.04 -7.69
CA THR A 194 -34.92 -23.62 -7.84
C THR A 194 -35.03 -22.10 -7.82
N LEU A 195 -34.31 -21.44 -6.90
CA LEU A 195 -34.28 -19.98 -6.79
C LEU A 195 -33.73 -19.32 -8.08
N ILE A 196 -32.65 -19.88 -8.65
CA ILE A 196 -32.09 -19.42 -9.93
C ILE A 196 -33.06 -19.60 -11.07
N ALA A 197 -33.78 -20.71 -11.11
CA ALA A 197 -34.75 -21.01 -12.18
C ALA A 197 -35.99 -20.12 -12.13
N THR A 198 -36.50 -19.82 -10.91
CA THR A 198 -37.72 -19.01 -10.73
C THR A 198 -37.48 -17.52 -10.75
N HIS A 199 -36.27 -17.10 -10.42
CA HIS A 199 -35.77 -15.72 -10.39
C HIS A 199 -36.74 -14.68 -9.79
N PRO A 200 -37.21 -14.85 -8.52
CA PRO A 200 -38.17 -13.97 -7.91
C PRO A 200 -37.56 -12.56 -7.66
N GLN A 201 -38.41 -11.57 -7.38
CA GLN A 201 -37.94 -10.18 -7.17
C GLN A 201 -36.94 -10.04 -6.02
N ASP A 202 -37.02 -10.88 -4.99
CA ASP A 202 -36.13 -10.93 -3.84
C ASP A 202 -34.99 -11.97 -4.00
N PHE A 203 -34.69 -12.38 -5.26
CA PHE A 203 -33.68 -13.39 -5.59
C PHE A 203 -32.35 -13.20 -4.86
N ALA A 204 -31.77 -11.99 -4.92
CA ALA A 204 -30.46 -11.72 -4.35
C ALA A 204 -30.46 -11.91 -2.82
N ILE A 205 -31.49 -11.44 -2.12
CA ILE A 205 -31.62 -11.55 -0.67
C ILE A 205 -31.76 -13.02 -0.25
N ARG A 206 -32.60 -13.79 -0.96
CA ARG A 206 -32.78 -15.22 -0.67
C ARG A 206 -31.51 -16.03 -0.96
N LEU A 207 -30.81 -15.74 -2.04
CA LEU A 207 -29.57 -16.41 -2.37
C LEU A 207 -28.50 -16.13 -1.30
N GLN A 208 -28.36 -14.87 -0.89
CA GLN A 208 -27.46 -14.49 0.19
C GLN A 208 -27.80 -15.21 1.51
N THR A 209 -29.10 -15.29 1.86
CA THR A 209 -29.53 -16.02 3.06
C THR A 209 -29.14 -17.50 3.00
N LEU A 210 -29.35 -18.17 1.87
CA LEU A 210 -28.95 -19.57 1.69
C LEU A 210 -27.41 -19.73 1.79
N CYS A 211 -26.64 -18.82 1.20
CA CYS A 211 -25.18 -18.83 1.31
C CYS A 211 -24.71 -18.67 2.78
N LEU A 212 -25.29 -17.70 3.51
CA LEU A 212 -24.96 -17.48 4.92
C LEU A 212 -25.30 -18.70 5.80
N GLN A 213 -26.39 -19.42 5.53
CA GLN A 213 -26.73 -20.66 6.23
C GLN A 213 -25.67 -21.77 6.05
N ALA A 214 -24.99 -21.79 4.93
CA ALA A 214 -23.87 -22.70 4.67
C ALA A 214 -22.51 -22.19 5.15
N GLY A 215 -22.46 -21.00 5.74
CA GLY A 215 -21.21 -20.35 6.15
C GLY A 215 -20.44 -19.67 5.02
N ILE A 216 -21.12 -19.31 3.93
CA ILE A 216 -20.55 -18.61 2.78
C ILE A 216 -20.99 -17.15 2.82
N LYS A 217 -20.01 -16.25 2.70
CA LYS A 217 -20.25 -14.79 2.60
C LYS A 217 -20.22 -14.35 1.14
#